data_6b5da4bacc1d4bffe10dccbd46fae8ed
#
_entry.id   6b5da4bacc1d4bffe10dccbd46fae8ed
#
_cell.length_a   1.000
_cell.length_b   1.000
_cell.length_c   1.000
_cell.angle_alpha   90.00
_cell.angle_beta   90.00
_cell.angle_gamma   90.00
#
_symmetry.space_group_name_H-M   'P 1'
#
loop_
_entity.id
_entity.type
_entity.pdbx_description
1 polymer ?
#
loop_
_entity_poly.entity_id
_entity_poly.type
_entity_poly.pdbx_seq_one_letter_code
_entity_poly.pdbx_strand_id
1 'polypeptide(L)'
;MSESGHDSTAHTGARTCANCGRERSESFCPQCGQSDREYARSLCSVALEFLREMFELDSRLFRTLKLLFFRPGSLTREFSRNRRVSFVSPVRLYIFASFIFFLLLSLFGDFGEVVVTGMIGDDRENAATQLSDAVTQPPTEERLAAFRAALPPEQRRKADDILGRSEENFGRQVVLSAAEEDFEERNWIARFMVMAAIDIFHDPSVVRRRLLANMPIAMFFVLPVLGLVLAVFHLRRKRFYVEHLVFAIHVQTFTFLIYAVALLLPDSGLGGWVRAGCLLIPYPYFVIALRRYYENGWVLTVAKSVGVYVLYSLVLLPAFVISIVVTG
;
A
#
# COMPACT_ATOMS: atom_id res chain seq x y z
N MET A 1 60.04 -8.73 -17.68
CA MET A 1 60.43 -7.35 -17.41
C MET A 1 59.77 -6.49 -18.44
N SER A 2 58.68 -5.82 -18.03
CA SER A 2 58.12 -4.63 -18.60
C SER A 2 56.91 -4.27 -17.69
N GLU A 3 57.20 -3.39 -16.73
CA GLU A 3 56.20 -2.73 -15.87
C GLU A 3 55.45 -1.71 -16.71
N SER A 4 54.14 -1.90 -16.88
CA SER A 4 53.24 -0.85 -17.36
C SER A 4 52.70 -0.07 -16.18
N GLY A 5 53.33 1.07 -15.91
CA GLY A 5 52.92 2.05 -14.93
C GLY A 5 51.53 2.55 -15.20
N HIS A 6 50.67 2.44 -14.22
CA HIS A 6 49.37 3.11 -14.14
C HIS A 6 49.67 4.55 -13.73
N ASP A 7 49.71 5.42 -14.73
CA ASP A 7 49.86 6.86 -14.57
C ASP A 7 48.51 7.44 -14.03
N SER A 8 48.38 7.50 -12.73
CA SER A 8 47.31 8.20 -12.03
C SER A 8 47.70 9.69 -11.90
N THR A 9 47.64 10.40 -13.03
CA THR A 9 47.72 11.87 -13.03
C THR A 9 46.47 12.43 -12.32
N ALA A 10 46.59 12.66 -11.03
CA ALA A 10 45.69 13.52 -10.29
C ALA A 10 45.73 14.93 -10.90
N HIS A 11 44.70 15.28 -11.65
CA HIS A 11 44.48 16.64 -12.12
C HIS A 11 44.15 17.55 -10.92
N THR A 12 45.20 18.01 -10.21
CA THR A 12 45.17 19.09 -9.20
C THR A 12 45.17 20.45 -9.93
N GLY A 13 44.24 20.67 -10.84
CA GLY A 13 43.98 21.98 -11.40
C GLY A 13 42.87 22.67 -10.61
N ALA A 14 43.17 23.82 -10.01
CA ALA A 14 42.15 24.68 -9.43
C ALA A 14 41.07 24.98 -10.50
N ARG A 15 39.83 24.49 -10.26
CA ARG A 15 38.70 24.70 -11.15
C ARG A 15 37.93 25.93 -10.68
N THR A 16 37.53 26.79 -11.62
CA THR A 16 36.68 27.96 -11.31
C THR A 16 35.22 27.52 -11.15
N CYS A 17 34.56 28.01 -10.11
CA CYS A 17 33.14 27.77 -9.91
C CYS A 17 32.29 28.45 -10.99
N ALA A 18 31.46 27.72 -11.72
CA ALA A 18 30.61 28.24 -12.77
C ALA A 18 29.58 29.29 -12.30
N ASN A 19 29.24 29.30 -11.00
CA ASN A 19 28.25 30.22 -10.45
C ASN A 19 28.87 31.55 -9.96
N CYS A 20 29.98 31.49 -9.20
CA CYS A 20 30.55 32.68 -8.55
C CYS A 20 31.97 33.03 -9.02
N GLY A 21 32.57 32.25 -9.94
CA GLY A 21 33.89 32.47 -10.50
C GLY A 21 35.09 32.22 -9.57
N ARG A 22 34.87 31.77 -8.33
CA ARG A 22 35.94 31.51 -7.37
C ARG A 22 36.65 30.20 -7.67
N GLU A 23 37.95 30.17 -7.43
CA GLU A 23 38.75 28.95 -7.50
C GLU A 23 38.33 27.96 -6.39
N ARG A 24 38.24 26.70 -6.75
CA ARG A 24 37.90 25.60 -5.86
C ARG A 24 38.82 24.41 -6.05
N SER A 25 39.16 23.77 -4.97
CA SER A 25 39.94 22.53 -4.93
C SER A 25 39.09 21.31 -4.56
N GLU A 26 37.84 21.53 -4.13
CA GLU A 26 36.94 20.51 -3.61
C GLU A 26 35.68 20.34 -4.47
N SER A 27 34.92 19.27 -4.23
CA SER A 27 33.67 18.95 -4.94
C SER A 27 32.56 19.99 -4.74
N PHE A 28 32.68 20.86 -3.74
CA PHE A 28 31.75 21.96 -3.46
C PHE A 28 32.50 23.30 -3.41
N CYS A 29 31.89 24.35 -3.94
CA CYS A 29 32.44 25.68 -3.83
C CYS A 29 32.38 26.19 -2.39
N PRO A 30 33.52 26.62 -1.78
CA PRO A 30 33.53 27.07 -0.39
C PRO A 30 32.78 28.38 -0.17
N GLN A 31 32.53 29.16 -1.22
CA GLN A 31 31.84 30.44 -1.12
C GLN A 31 30.33 30.36 -1.34
N CYS A 32 29.86 29.58 -2.34
CA CYS A 32 28.44 29.53 -2.71
C CYS A 32 27.81 28.15 -2.56
N GLY A 33 28.57 27.14 -2.13
CA GLY A 33 28.06 25.78 -1.92
C GLY A 33 27.75 24.98 -3.20
N GLN A 34 28.00 25.54 -4.41
CA GLN A 34 27.68 24.85 -5.66
C GLN A 34 28.54 23.59 -5.82
N SER A 35 27.88 22.46 -6.09
CA SER A 35 28.52 21.20 -6.46
C SER A 35 29.10 21.23 -7.87
N ASP A 36 30.17 20.47 -8.11
CA ASP A 36 30.80 20.28 -9.43
C ASP A 36 30.04 19.32 -10.35
N ARG A 37 28.89 18.85 -9.94
CA ARG A 37 28.12 17.91 -10.75
C ARG A 37 27.57 18.61 -12.02
N GLU A 38 27.96 18.10 -13.16
CA GLU A 38 27.36 18.49 -14.45
C GLU A 38 25.91 18.01 -14.51
N TYR A 39 24.96 18.96 -14.64
CA TYR A 39 23.54 18.64 -14.75
C TYR A 39 23.12 18.14 -16.15
N ALA A 40 23.98 18.38 -17.17
CA ALA A 40 23.72 17.92 -18.54
C ALA A 40 24.09 16.44 -18.71
N ARG A 41 23.32 15.55 -18.09
CA ARG A 41 23.45 14.09 -18.24
C ARG A 41 22.25 13.52 -18.98
N SER A 42 22.46 12.40 -19.69
CA SER A 42 21.35 11.70 -20.33
C SER A 42 20.36 11.22 -19.25
N LEU A 43 19.07 11.20 -19.57
CA LEU A 43 18.04 10.66 -18.66
C LEU A 43 18.37 9.24 -18.18
N CYS A 44 19.00 8.44 -19.05
CA CYS A 44 19.45 7.10 -18.72
C CYS A 44 20.54 7.10 -17.63
N SER A 45 21.50 8.04 -17.67
CA SER A 45 22.55 8.13 -16.64
C SER A 45 22.00 8.62 -15.29
N VAL A 46 21.01 9.53 -15.32
CA VAL A 46 20.31 9.98 -14.11
C VAL A 46 19.47 8.86 -13.53
N ALA A 47 18.75 8.10 -14.36
CA ALA A 47 17.99 6.94 -13.92
C ALA A 47 18.90 5.83 -13.35
N LEU A 48 20.03 5.56 -13.99
CA LEU A 48 21.03 4.59 -13.50
C LEU A 48 21.70 5.06 -12.20
N GLU A 49 22.00 6.34 -12.06
CA GLU A 49 22.54 6.92 -10.82
C GLU A 49 21.50 6.83 -9.70
N PHE A 50 20.24 7.18 -10.00
CA PHE A 50 19.11 7.01 -9.07
C PHE A 50 18.94 5.54 -8.66
N LEU A 51 18.97 4.60 -9.60
CA LEU A 51 18.91 3.17 -9.31
C LEU A 51 20.12 2.72 -8.48
N ARG A 52 21.33 3.14 -8.81
CA ARG A 52 22.52 2.84 -8.00
C ARG A 52 22.38 3.40 -6.59
N GLU A 53 21.94 4.65 -6.42
CA GLU A 53 21.67 5.23 -5.11
C GLU A 53 20.54 4.50 -4.36
N MET A 54 19.54 3.99 -5.08
CA MET A 54 18.46 3.18 -4.51
C MET A 54 18.96 1.80 -4.06
N PHE A 55 19.85 1.17 -4.87
CA PHE A 55 20.35 -0.19 -4.65
C PHE A 55 21.77 -0.24 -4.03
N GLU A 56 22.35 0.90 -3.63
CA GLU A 56 23.59 0.88 -2.85
C GLU A 56 23.36 0.07 -1.57
N LEU A 57 23.86 -1.18 -1.58
CA LEU A 57 23.90 -2.11 -0.46
C LEU A 57 24.96 -1.61 0.54
N ASP A 58 24.73 -0.42 1.08
CA ASP A 58 25.59 0.18 2.10
C ASP A 58 25.33 -0.51 3.45
N SER A 59 26.31 -0.51 4.32
CA SER A 59 26.23 -0.94 5.73
C SER A 59 25.04 -0.28 6.48
N ARG A 60 24.56 0.86 6.00
CA ARG A 60 23.37 1.57 6.49
C ARG A 60 22.09 0.77 6.25
N LEU A 61 21.94 0.10 5.09
CA LEU A 61 20.76 -0.72 4.79
C LEU A 61 20.65 -1.88 5.78
N PHE A 62 21.73 -2.65 5.97
CA PHE A 62 21.73 -3.76 6.92
C PHE A 62 21.43 -3.31 8.35
N ARG A 63 22.00 -2.17 8.77
CA ARG A 63 21.72 -1.58 10.08
C ARG A 63 20.25 -1.16 10.23
N THR A 64 19.69 -0.56 9.18
CA THR A 64 18.28 -0.14 9.13
C THR A 64 17.36 -1.34 9.21
N LEU A 65 17.59 -2.36 8.37
CA LEU A 65 16.79 -3.59 8.37
C LEU A 65 16.89 -4.34 9.70
N LYS A 66 18.08 -4.44 10.29
CA LYS A 66 18.26 -5.05 11.62
C LYS A 66 17.42 -4.36 12.70
N LEU A 67 17.39 -3.02 12.73
CA LEU A 67 16.53 -2.29 13.66
C LEU A 67 15.05 -2.46 13.33
N LEU A 68 14.70 -2.40 12.05
CA LEU A 68 13.34 -2.54 11.60
C LEU A 68 12.74 -3.89 11.99
N PHE A 69 13.45 -5.00 11.72
CA PHE A 69 12.94 -6.34 11.99
C PHE A 69 12.98 -6.73 13.47
N PHE A 70 14.10 -6.48 14.14
CA PHE A 70 14.32 -7.02 15.50
C PHE A 70 14.00 -6.04 16.63
N ARG A 71 13.84 -4.74 16.34
CA ARG A 71 13.53 -3.73 17.36
C ARG A 71 12.38 -2.80 16.91
N PRO A 72 11.12 -3.30 16.88
CA PRO A 72 9.96 -2.53 16.47
C PRO A 72 9.90 -1.14 17.12
N GLY A 73 9.68 -0.08 16.32
CA GLY A 73 9.59 1.31 16.79
C GLY A 73 10.91 2.00 17.15
N SER A 74 12.03 1.25 17.26
CA SER A 74 13.33 1.86 17.61
C SER A 74 13.91 2.71 16.50
N LEU A 75 13.74 2.29 15.25
CA LEU A 75 14.19 3.05 14.09
C LEU A 75 13.51 4.43 14.04
N THR A 76 12.20 4.48 14.22
CA THR A 76 11.46 5.76 14.31
C THR A 76 11.95 6.64 15.43
N ARG A 77 12.28 6.04 16.60
CA ARG A 77 12.83 6.77 17.75
C ARG A 77 14.18 7.43 17.42
N GLU A 78 15.07 6.72 16.70
CA GLU A 78 16.36 7.30 16.28
C GLU A 78 16.14 8.49 15.33
N PHE A 79 15.19 8.38 14.38
CA PHE A 79 14.83 9.49 13.49
C PHE A 79 14.25 10.70 14.24
N SER A 80 13.39 10.49 15.24
CA SER A 80 12.84 11.57 16.09
C SER A 80 13.93 12.23 16.94
N ARG A 81 15.02 11.53 17.23
CA ARG A 81 16.21 12.06 17.94
C ARG A 81 17.24 12.72 17.02
N ASN A 82 16.89 12.94 15.75
CA ASN A 82 17.77 13.52 14.73
C ASN A 82 18.99 12.64 14.35
N ARG A 83 18.99 11.36 14.71
CA ARG A 83 20.06 10.41 14.37
C ARG A 83 19.77 9.73 13.03
N ARG A 84 19.91 10.50 11.93
CA ARG A 84 19.47 10.06 10.58
C ARG A 84 20.60 9.53 9.71
N VAL A 85 21.81 10.05 9.90
CA VAL A 85 22.98 9.78 9.03
C VAL A 85 23.35 8.30 8.95
N SER A 86 23.11 7.55 10.03
CA SER A 86 23.46 6.12 10.12
C SER A 86 22.44 5.17 9.50
N PHE A 87 21.33 5.68 8.99
CA PHE A 87 20.20 4.89 8.49
C PHE A 87 19.76 5.35 7.11
N VAL A 88 19.08 4.48 6.39
CA VAL A 88 18.43 4.81 5.11
C VAL A 88 17.23 5.71 5.37
N SER A 89 16.99 6.69 4.49
CA SER A 89 15.82 7.55 4.56
C SER A 89 14.52 6.72 4.57
N PRO A 90 13.52 7.04 5.42
CA PRO A 90 12.28 6.28 5.52
C PRO A 90 11.54 6.18 4.18
N VAL A 91 11.44 7.28 3.44
CA VAL A 91 10.77 7.32 2.14
C VAL A 91 11.48 6.43 1.11
N ARG A 92 12.82 6.49 1.05
CA ARG A 92 13.62 5.62 0.17
C ARG A 92 13.42 4.15 0.50
N LEU A 93 13.44 3.79 1.79
CA LEU A 93 13.24 2.43 2.25
C LEU A 93 11.83 1.92 1.91
N TYR A 94 10.82 2.77 2.06
CA TYR A 94 9.43 2.47 1.71
C TYR A 94 9.26 2.21 0.21
N ILE A 95 9.78 3.11 -0.65
CA ILE A 95 9.68 2.95 -2.10
C ILE A 95 10.36 1.65 -2.54
N PHE A 96 11.52 1.33 -1.99
CA PHE A 96 12.23 0.08 -2.28
C PHE A 96 11.43 -1.15 -1.85
N ALA A 97 10.91 -1.17 -0.62
CA ALA A 97 10.13 -2.28 -0.09
C ALA A 97 8.80 -2.45 -0.84
N SER A 98 8.11 -1.35 -1.16
CA SER A 98 6.87 -1.39 -1.93
C SER A 98 7.10 -1.90 -3.35
N PHE A 99 8.19 -1.47 -4.02
CA PHE A 99 8.54 -1.96 -5.34
C PHE A 99 8.77 -3.47 -5.34
N ILE A 100 9.58 -3.98 -4.40
CA ILE A 100 9.82 -5.44 -4.27
C ILE A 100 8.51 -6.17 -4.01
N PHE A 101 7.69 -5.69 -3.08
CA PHE A 101 6.42 -6.32 -2.75
C PHE A 101 5.49 -6.39 -3.96
N PHE A 102 5.26 -5.28 -4.67
CA PHE A 102 4.35 -5.25 -5.82
C PHE A 102 4.91 -6.02 -7.03
N LEU A 103 6.23 -6.05 -7.22
CA LEU A 103 6.87 -6.90 -8.22
C LEU A 103 6.61 -8.38 -7.92
N LEU A 104 6.87 -8.82 -6.69
CA LEU A 104 6.62 -10.22 -6.30
C LEU A 104 5.13 -10.56 -6.33
N LEU A 105 4.28 -9.62 -5.93
CA LEU A 105 2.83 -9.76 -6.01
C LEU A 105 2.36 -9.94 -7.46
N SER A 106 2.96 -9.23 -8.41
CA SER A 106 2.66 -9.37 -9.84
C SER A 106 3.14 -10.71 -10.42
N LEU A 107 4.26 -11.22 -9.92
CA LEU A 107 4.88 -12.47 -10.41
C LEU A 107 4.31 -13.74 -9.77
N PHE A 108 4.00 -13.69 -8.48
CA PHE A 108 3.65 -14.86 -7.66
C PHE A 108 2.30 -14.75 -6.97
N GLY A 109 1.63 -13.60 -7.07
CA GLY A 109 0.40 -13.34 -6.35
C GLY A 109 -0.82 -13.93 -7.04
N ASP A 110 -1.33 -15.05 -6.57
CA ASP A 110 -2.70 -15.52 -6.81
C ASP A 110 -3.72 -14.76 -5.93
N PHE A 111 -3.55 -13.43 -5.86
CA PHE A 111 -4.31 -12.56 -4.97
C PHE A 111 -5.82 -12.53 -5.27
N GLY A 112 -6.22 -13.01 -6.45
CA GLY A 112 -7.63 -13.06 -6.84
C GLY A 112 -8.42 -14.06 -6.02
N GLU A 113 -7.84 -15.18 -5.70
CA GLU A 113 -8.50 -16.23 -4.91
C GLU A 113 -8.52 -15.86 -3.42
N VAL A 114 -7.43 -15.32 -2.90
CA VAL A 114 -7.30 -14.97 -1.47
C VAL A 114 -8.15 -13.75 -1.08
N VAL A 115 -8.22 -12.69 -1.92
CA VAL A 115 -9.02 -11.49 -1.60
C VAL A 115 -10.51 -11.78 -1.77
N VAL A 116 -10.90 -12.46 -2.84
CA VAL A 116 -12.30 -12.82 -3.09
C VAL A 116 -12.76 -13.91 -2.10
N THR A 117 -11.93 -14.91 -1.80
CA THR A 117 -12.23 -15.95 -0.82
C THR A 117 -12.13 -15.41 0.61
N GLY A 118 -11.20 -14.49 0.91
CA GLY A 118 -11.08 -13.86 2.23
C GLY A 118 -12.14 -12.79 2.52
N MET A 119 -12.68 -12.11 1.50
CA MET A 119 -13.80 -11.18 1.67
C MET A 119 -15.17 -11.87 1.67
N ILE A 120 -15.29 -13.03 1.01
CA ILE A 120 -16.56 -13.73 0.84
C ILE A 120 -16.56 -15.07 1.62
N GLY A 121 -15.41 -15.49 2.14
CA GLY A 121 -15.23 -16.72 2.95
C GLY A 121 -15.55 -18.02 2.20
N ASP A 122 -15.18 -19.14 2.81
CA ASP A 122 -15.70 -20.48 2.45
C ASP A 122 -17.22 -20.59 2.76
N ASP A 123 -17.76 -19.58 3.45
CA ASP A 123 -19.17 -19.41 3.80
C ASP A 123 -20.03 -18.80 2.68
N ARG A 124 -19.60 -18.90 1.41
CA ARG A 124 -20.42 -18.46 0.25
C ARG A 124 -21.81 -19.07 0.26
N GLU A 125 -21.89 -20.33 0.60
CA GLU A 125 -23.13 -21.10 0.67
C GLU A 125 -23.99 -20.62 1.86
N ASN A 126 -23.39 -20.38 3.01
CA ASN A 126 -24.07 -19.84 4.18
C ASN A 126 -24.47 -18.37 4.03
N ALA A 127 -23.61 -17.55 3.44
CA ALA A 127 -23.92 -16.13 3.17
C ALA A 127 -24.99 -15.97 2.08
N ALA A 128 -24.93 -16.79 1.02
CA ALA A 128 -25.97 -16.83 0.00
C ALA A 128 -27.32 -17.31 0.58
N THR A 129 -27.31 -18.30 1.46
CA THR A 129 -28.51 -18.80 2.15
C THR A 129 -29.07 -17.74 3.10
N GLN A 130 -28.22 -17.07 3.90
CA GLN A 130 -28.66 -15.97 4.78
C GLN A 130 -29.20 -14.76 4.02
N LEU A 131 -28.60 -14.40 2.86
CA LEU A 131 -29.13 -13.36 1.99
C LEU A 131 -30.44 -13.81 1.31
N SER A 132 -30.52 -15.07 0.87
CA SER A 132 -31.75 -15.65 0.32
C SER A 132 -32.88 -15.64 1.33
N ASP A 133 -32.60 -15.96 2.61
CA ASP A 133 -33.58 -15.92 3.70
C ASP A 133 -33.95 -14.48 4.10
N ALA A 134 -33.03 -13.51 3.93
CA ALA A 134 -33.29 -12.10 4.17
C ALA A 134 -34.11 -11.45 3.03
N VAL A 135 -33.96 -11.94 1.80
CA VAL A 135 -34.77 -11.57 0.64
C VAL A 135 -36.08 -12.37 0.67
N THR A 136 -37.01 -11.92 1.48
CA THR A 136 -38.29 -12.62 1.76
C THR A 136 -39.20 -12.73 0.53
N GLN A 137 -38.99 -11.97 -0.53
CA GLN A 137 -39.64 -12.10 -1.82
C GLN A 137 -38.72 -11.54 -2.91
N PRO A 138 -38.54 -12.25 -4.06
CA PRO A 138 -37.81 -11.67 -5.18
C PRO A 138 -38.49 -10.37 -5.66
N PRO A 139 -37.73 -9.35 -6.09
CA PRO A 139 -38.30 -8.11 -6.58
C PRO A 139 -39.28 -8.40 -7.71
N THR A 140 -40.40 -7.67 -7.74
CA THR A 140 -41.38 -7.81 -8.83
C THR A 140 -40.72 -7.52 -10.18
N GLU A 141 -41.22 -8.14 -11.25
CA GLU A 141 -40.76 -7.90 -12.65
C GLU A 141 -40.72 -6.40 -12.98
N GLU A 142 -41.67 -5.63 -12.46
CA GLU A 142 -41.78 -4.18 -12.65
C GLU A 142 -40.63 -3.45 -11.97
N ARG A 143 -40.27 -3.80 -10.73
CA ARG A 143 -39.12 -3.21 -9.99
C ARG A 143 -37.79 -3.57 -10.64
N LEU A 144 -37.67 -4.81 -11.09
CA LEU A 144 -36.46 -5.25 -11.78
C LEU A 144 -36.29 -4.52 -13.12
N ALA A 145 -37.40 -4.27 -13.84
CA ALA A 145 -37.41 -3.49 -15.08
C ALA A 145 -37.03 -2.01 -14.82
N ALA A 146 -37.57 -1.41 -13.75
CA ALA A 146 -37.24 -0.04 -13.34
C ALA A 146 -35.74 0.08 -12.93
N PHE A 147 -35.25 -0.86 -12.13
CA PHE A 147 -33.84 -0.92 -11.77
C PHE A 147 -32.92 -1.01 -13.00
N ARG A 148 -33.22 -1.92 -13.93
CA ARG A 148 -32.49 -2.03 -15.18
C ARG A 148 -32.54 -0.75 -16.02
N ALA A 149 -33.68 -0.07 -16.06
CA ALA A 149 -33.82 1.18 -16.79
C ALA A 149 -32.96 2.32 -16.19
N ALA A 150 -32.86 2.36 -14.89
CA ALA A 150 -32.08 3.38 -14.14
C ALA A 150 -30.54 3.18 -14.22
N LEU A 151 -30.07 1.98 -14.56
CA LEU A 151 -28.65 1.70 -14.72
C LEU A 151 -28.08 2.26 -16.03
N PRO A 152 -26.81 2.74 -16.04
CA PRO A 152 -26.08 3.04 -17.26
C PRO A 152 -26.04 1.82 -18.21
N PRO A 153 -25.99 2.02 -19.55
CA PRO A 153 -26.10 0.92 -20.53
C PRO A 153 -25.06 -0.21 -20.33
N GLU A 154 -23.86 0.13 -19.91
CA GLU A 154 -22.80 -0.85 -19.63
C GLU A 154 -23.11 -1.67 -18.37
N GLN A 155 -23.51 -1.00 -17.29
CA GLN A 155 -23.85 -1.65 -16.03
C GLN A 155 -25.11 -2.52 -16.16
N ARG A 156 -26.06 -2.11 -17.00
CA ARG A 156 -27.25 -2.91 -17.32
C ARG A 156 -26.86 -4.24 -17.94
N ARG A 157 -25.98 -4.26 -18.94
CA ARG A 157 -25.52 -5.51 -19.58
C ARG A 157 -24.83 -6.44 -18.56
N LYS A 158 -24.01 -5.89 -17.69
CA LYS A 158 -23.33 -6.67 -16.63
C LYS A 158 -24.32 -7.24 -15.62
N ALA A 159 -25.32 -6.46 -15.23
CA ALA A 159 -26.38 -6.91 -14.32
C ALA A 159 -27.22 -8.02 -14.96
N ASP A 160 -27.58 -7.89 -16.24
CA ASP A 160 -28.35 -8.92 -17.00
C ASP A 160 -27.56 -10.23 -17.10
N ASP A 161 -26.24 -10.17 -17.33
CA ASP A 161 -25.40 -11.37 -17.34
C ASP A 161 -25.34 -12.04 -15.94
N ILE A 162 -25.23 -11.25 -14.87
CA ILE A 162 -25.25 -11.78 -13.50
C ILE A 162 -26.60 -12.41 -13.18
N LEU A 163 -27.71 -11.77 -13.56
CA LEU A 163 -29.06 -12.27 -13.34
C LEU A 163 -29.38 -13.55 -14.14
N GLY A 164 -28.69 -13.76 -15.26
CA GLY A 164 -28.79 -14.99 -16.06
C GLY A 164 -28.04 -16.19 -15.46
N ARG A 165 -27.24 -16.01 -14.40
CA ARG A 165 -26.52 -17.08 -13.72
C ARG A 165 -27.48 -17.90 -12.82
N SER A 166 -26.96 -19.05 -12.30
CA SER A 166 -27.74 -19.92 -11.41
C SER A 166 -28.29 -19.19 -10.17
N GLU A 167 -29.37 -19.68 -9.61
CA GLU A 167 -30.03 -19.07 -8.44
C GLU A 167 -29.16 -19.05 -7.18
N GLU A 168 -28.24 -19.98 -7.03
CA GLU A 168 -27.27 -20.05 -5.94
C GLU A 168 -26.11 -19.05 -6.07
N ASN A 169 -26.06 -18.27 -7.17
CA ASN A 169 -24.97 -17.32 -7.38
C ASN A 169 -25.13 -16.09 -6.49
N PHE A 170 -24.16 -15.89 -5.57
CA PHE A 170 -24.15 -14.78 -4.63
C PHE A 170 -24.27 -13.40 -5.31
N GLY A 171 -23.61 -13.21 -6.45
CA GLY A 171 -23.72 -11.97 -7.22
C GLY A 171 -25.13 -11.69 -7.72
N ARG A 172 -25.89 -12.74 -8.12
CA ARG A 172 -27.29 -12.64 -8.50
C ARG A 172 -28.15 -12.17 -7.33
N GLN A 173 -27.94 -12.73 -6.13
CA GLN A 173 -28.65 -12.33 -4.91
C GLN A 173 -28.39 -10.86 -4.57
N VAL A 174 -27.13 -10.41 -4.68
CA VAL A 174 -26.77 -9.00 -4.44
C VAL A 174 -27.44 -8.06 -5.44
N VAL A 175 -27.52 -8.42 -6.73
CA VAL A 175 -28.21 -7.62 -7.74
C VAL A 175 -29.72 -7.59 -7.50
N LEU A 176 -30.31 -8.72 -7.09
CA LEU A 176 -31.74 -8.79 -6.74
C LEU A 176 -32.07 -7.94 -5.52
N SER A 177 -31.28 -8.03 -4.45
CA SER A 177 -31.49 -7.18 -3.25
C SER A 177 -31.27 -5.69 -3.57
N ALA A 178 -30.37 -5.36 -4.49
CA ALA A 178 -30.21 -4.01 -4.97
C ALA A 178 -31.41 -3.49 -5.77
N ALA A 179 -32.18 -4.36 -6.40
CA ALA A 179 -33.39 -4.01 -7.17
C ALA A 179 -34.67 -3.89 -6.31
N GLU A 180 -34.63 -4.26 -5.03
CA GLU A 180 -35.77 -4.12 -4.12
C GLU A 180 -36.08 -2.67 -3.77
N GLU A 181 -35.05 -1.81 -3.68
CA GLU A 181 -35.21 -0.39 -3.43
C GLU A 181 -35.06 0.41 -4.73
N ASP A 182 -35.73 1.55 -4.79
CA ASP A 182 -35.63 2.44 -5.95
C ASP A 182 -34.19 2.97 -6.08
N PHE A 183 -33.54 2.64 -7.21
CA PHE A 183 -32.17 3.03 -7.48
C PHE A 183 -32.02 4.55 -7.63
N GLU A 184 -33.05 5.25 -8.14
CA GLU A 184 -33.02 6.70 -8.33
C GLU A 184 -33.15 7.48 -7.03
N GLU A 185 -33.86 6.94 -6.05
CA GLU A 185 -34.02 7.56 -4.72
C GLU A 185 -32.79 7.37 -3.84
N ARG A 186 -31.88 6.46 -4.18
CA ARG A 186 -30.66 6.23 -3.40
C ARG A 186 -29.71 7.43 -3.50
N ASN A 187 -29.01 7.70 -2.40
CA ASN A 187 -27.93 8.67 -2.40
C ASN A 187 -26.79 8.21 -3.33
N TRP A 188 -25.94 9.15 -3.75
CA TRP A 188 -24.86 8.89 -4.71
C TRP A 188 -23.88 7.78 -4.23
N ILE A 189 -23.66 7.65 -2.90
CA ILE A 189 -22.80 6.60 -2.34
C ILE A 189 -23.42 5.23 -2.54
N ALA A 190 -24.72 5.07 -2.26
CA ALA A 190 -25.43 3.80 -2.43
C ALA A 190 -25.49 3.38 -3.91
N ARG A 191 -25.76 4.32 -4.82
CA ARG A 191 -25.68 4.06 -6.29
C ARG A 191 -24.29 3.60 -6.70
N PHE A 192 -23.26 4.28 -6.20
CA PHE A 192 -21.87 3.94 -6.44
C PHE A 192 -21.54 2.52 -5.94
N MET A 193 -21.99 2.16 -4.73
CA MET A 193 -21.75 0.83 -4.15
C MET A 193 -22.45 -0.28 -4.96
N VAL A 194 -23.66 -0.03 -5.45
CA VAL A 194 -24.36 -1.00 -6.32
C VAL A 194 -23.61 -1.19 -7.65
N MET A 195 -23.17 -0.11 -8.29
CA MET A 195 -22.38 -0.22 -9.53
C MET A 195 -21.05 -0.95 -9.30
N ALA A 196 -20.37 -0.66 -8.20
CA ALA A 196 -19.14 -1.37 -7.82
C ALA A 196 -19.40 -2.87 -7.58
N ALA A 197 -20.49 -3.22 -6.92
CA ALA A 197 -20.88 -4.62 -6.71
C ALA A 197 -21.14 -5.35 -8.03
N ILE A 198 -21.85 -4.71 -8.97
CA ILE A 198 -22.09 -5.27 -10.31
C ILE A 198 -20.74 -5.54 -11.01
N ASP A 199 -19.79 -4.60 -11.00
CA ASP A 199 -18.47 -4.80 -11.60
C ASP A 199 -17.68 -5.95 -10.94
N ILE A 200 -17.70 -6.03 -9.61
CA ILE A 200 -17.01 -7.06 -8.84
C ILE A 200 -17.55 -8.45 -9.16
N PHE A 201 -18.87 -8.60 -9.24
CA PHE A 201 -19.51 -9.90 -9.47
C PHE A 201 -19.60 -10.29 -10.94
N HIS A 202 -19.57 -9.33 -11.87
CA HIS A 202 -19.55 -9.62 -13.28
C HIS A 202 -18.23 -10.27 -13.72
N ASP A 203 -17.09 -9.62 -13.44
CA ASP A 203 -15.76 -10.13 -13.78
C ASP A 203 -14.72 -9.83 -12.66
N PRO A 204 -14.55 -10.74 -11.70
CA PRO A 204 -13.58 -10.60 -10.64
C PRO A 204 -12.13 -10.43 -11.14
N SER A 205 -11.82 -10.92 -12.34
CA SER A 205 -10.46 -10.82 -12.91
C SER A 205 -10.11 -9.40 -13.34
N VAL A 206 -11.10 -8.64 -13.84
CA VAL A 206 -10.95 -7.22 -14.18
C VAL A 206 -10.71 -6.41 -12.91
N VAL A 207 -11.51 -6.68 -11.88
CA VAL A 207 -11.35 -6.03 -10.56
C VAL A 207 -9.95 -6.27 -10.00
N ARG A 208 -9.48 -7.52 -10.05
CA ARG A 208 -8.12 -7.87 -9.64
C ARG A 208 -7.06 -7.07 -10.39
N ARG A 209 -7.14 -7.01 -11.73
CA ARG A 209 -6.18 -6.27 -12.56
C ARG A 209 -6.16 -4.79 -12.21
N ARG A 210 -7.32 -4.16 -12.07
CA ARG A 210 -7.46 -2.75 -11.69
C ARG A 210 -6.90 -2.48 -10.30
N LEU A 211 -7.22 -3.35 -9.34
CA LEU A 211 -6.72 -3.25 -7.97
C LEU A 211 -5.19 -3.31 -7.96
N LEU A 212 -4.58 -4.31 -8.59
CA LEU A 212 -3.14 -4.49 -8.63
C LEU A 212 -2.43 -3.32 -9.33
N ALA A 213 -3.01 -2.78 -10.41
CA ALA A 213 -2.45 -1.63 -11.13
C ALA A 213 -2.45 -0.34 -10.28
N ASN A 214 -3.51 -0.12 -9.49
CA ASN A 214 -3.69 1.12 -8.73
C ASN A 214 -3.17 1.03 -7.28
N MET A 215 -2.96 -0.18 -6.76
CA MET A 215 -2.53 -0.40 -5.38
C MET A 215 -1.25 0.36 -5.00
N PRO A 216 -0.18 0.41 -5.81
CA PRO A 216 1.02 1.15 -5.45
C PRO A 216 0.76 2.64 -5.23
N ILE A 217 -0.06 3.23 -6.10
CA ILE A 217 -0.45 4.65 -6.02
C ILE A 217 -1.36 4.89 -4.82
N ALA A 218 -2.39 4.06 -4.65
CA ALA A 218 -3.31 4.15 -3.52
C ALA A 218 -2.57 4.04 -2.18
N MET A 219 -1.66 3.09 -2.02
CA MET A 219 -0.87 2.90 -0.80
C MET A 219 0.03 4.09 -0.47
N PHE A 220 0.54 4.80 -1.50
CA PHE A 220 1.31 6.02 -1.28
C PHE A 220 0.44 7.14 -0.69
N PHE A 221 -0.78 7.33 -1.21
CA PHE A 221 -1.72 8.34 -0.70
C PHE A 221 -2.33 7.97 0.66
N VAL A 222 -2.45 6.70 0.96
CA VAL A 222 -3.01 6.23 2.23
C VAL A 222 -2.04 6.39 3.40
N LEU A 223 -0.72 6.45 3.16
CA LEU A 223 0.29 6.70 4.20
C LEU A 223 0.08 8.00 4.99
N PRO A 224 -0.13 9.17 4.35
CA PRO A 224 -0.46 10.41 5.06
C PRO A 224 -1.71 10.27 5.92
N VAL A 225 -2.71 9.53 5.47
CA VAL A 225 -3.93 9.28 6.24
C VAL A 225 -3.64 8.45 7.49
N LEU A 226 -2.84 7.39 7.38
CA LEU A 226 -2.39 6.62 8.55
C LEU A 226 -1.62 7.50 9.54
N GLY A 227 -0.74 8.36 9.04
CA GLY A 227 -0.04 9.35 9.86
C GLY A 227 -0.99 10.29 10.60
N LEU A 228 -2.06 10.75 9.94
CA LEU A 228 -3.09 11.59 10.52
C LEU A 228 -3.90 10.84 11.60
N VAL A 229 -4.32 9.61 11.31
CA VAL A 229 -5.03 8.76 12.28
C VAL A 229 -4.17 8.56 13.53
N LEU A 230 -2.89 8.25 13.37
CA LEU A 230 -1.95 8.13 14.49
C LEU A 230 -1.82 9.44 15.28
N ALA A 231 -1.77 10.58 14.59
CA ALA A 231 -1.73 11.90 15.25
C ALA A 231 -2.96 12.14 16.10
N VAL A 232 -4.16 11.84 15.59
CA VAL A 232 -5.44 11.98 16.32
C VAL A 232 -5.45 11.14 17.61
N PHE A 233 -5.03 9.88 17.53
CA PHE A 233 -4.95 9.00 18.73
C PHE A 233 -3.87 9.41 19.73
N HIS A 234 -2.92 10.27 19.31
CA HIS A 234 -1.78 10.70 20.13
C HIS A 234 -1.68 12.24 20.29
N LEU A 235 -2.78 12.99 20.14
CA LEU A 235 -2.84 14.46 20.27
C LEU A 235 -2.23 14.99 21.58
N ARG A 236 -2.38 14.21 22.68
CA ARG A 236 -1.81 14.59 23.98
C ARG A 236 -0.27 14.48 24.06
N ARG A 237 0.35 13.79 23.07
CA ARG A 237 1.81 13.71 22.95
C ARG A 237 2.27 14.85 22.06
N LYS A 238 3.06 15.79 22.58
CA LYS A 238 3.59 16.94 21.84
C LYS A 238 4.58 16.50 20.74
N ARG A 239 4.06 15.84 19.69
CA ARG A 239 4.83 15.33 18.54
C ARG A 239 4.32 15.99 17.28
N PHE A 240 5.25 16.26 16.36
CA PHE A 240 4.89 16.80 15.04
C PHE A 240 4.26 15.71 14.16
N TYR A 241 3.37 16.12 13.24
CA TYR A 241 2.76 15.21 12.27
C TYR A 241 3.78 14.36 11.50
N VAL A 242 4.91 14.96 11.11
CA VAL A 242 5.99 14.27 10.40
C VAL A 242 6.53 13.07 11.18
N GLU A 243 6.54 13.11 12.51
CA GLU A 243 6.98 11.98 13.34
C GLU A 243 6.01 10.81 13.27
N HIS A 244 4.69 11.08 13.21
CA HIS A 244 3.65 10.08 13.00
C HIS A 244 3.73 9.48 11.60
N LEU A 245 4.00 10.31 10.59
CA LEU A 245 4.20 9.88 9.22
C LEU A 245 5.42 8.97 9.07
N VAL A 246 6.57 9.33 9.68
CA VAL A 246 7.78 8.49 9.68
C VAL A 246 7.51 7.14 10.38
N PHE A 247 6.73 7.14 11.45
CA PHE A 247 6.32 5.90 12.11
C PHE A 247 5.45 5.03 11.17
N ALA A 248 4.45 5.63 10.50
CA ALA A 248 3.60 4.94 9.54
C ALA A 248 4.41 4.32 8.39
N ILE A 249 5.36 5.09 7.83
CA ILE A 249 6.27 4.63 6.77
C ILE A 249 7.07 3.40 7.22
N HIS A 250 7.66 3.41 8.41
CA HIS A 250 8.45 2.27 8.90
C HIS A 250 7.58 1.02 9.13
N VAL A 251 6.39 1.18 9.70
CA VAL A 251 5.46 0.06 9.90
C VAL A 251 5.02 -0.53 8.55
N GLN A 252 4.64 0.32 7.61
CA GLN A 252 4.22 -0.13 6.28
C GLN A 252 5.37 -0.79 5.50
N THR A 253 6.59 -0.25 5.61
CA THR A 253 7.80 -0.87 5.05
C THR A 253 8.01 -2.28 5.58
N PHE A 254 7.93 -2.46 6.91
CA PHE A 254 8.02 -3.77 7.53
C PHE A 254 6.95 -4.72 7.00
N THR A 255 5.70 -4.25 6.91
CA THR A 255 4.56 -5.03 6.38
C THR A 255 4.83 -5.50 4.96
N PHE A 256 5.28 -4.62 4.06
CA PHE A 256 5.61 -4.99 2.69
C PHE A 256 6.73 -6.03 2.62
N LEU A 257 7.78 -5.89 3.42
CA LEU A 257 8.88 -6.85 3.42
C LEU A 257 8.45 -8.23 3.94
N ILE A 258 7.63 -8.29 4.99
CA ILE A 258 7.09 -9.56 5.50
C ILE A 258 6.13 -10.20 4.49
N TYR A 259 5.26 -9.42 3.85
CA TYR A 259 4.35 -9.94 2.82
C TYR A 259 5.10 -10.38 1.56
N ALA A 260 6.18 -9.67 1.18
CA ALA A 260 7.06 -10.10 0.11
C ALA A 260 7.70 -11.48 0.39
N VAL A 261 8.13 -11.72 1.64
CA VAL A 261 8.60 -13.03 2.07
C VAL A 261 7.48 -14.07 2.01
N ALA A 262 6.27 -13.73 2.48
CA ALA A 262 5.12 -14.63 2.43
C ALA A 262 4.78 -15.09 1.00
N LEU A 263 4.90 -14.21 0.01
CA LEU A 263 4.66 -14.53 -1.41
C LEU A 263 5.64 -15.55 -1.99
N LEU A 264 6.85 -15.64 -1.43
CA LEU A 264 7.88 -16.60 -1.87
C LEU A 264 7.72 -17.97 -1.23
N LEU A 265 6.82 -18.12 -0.25
CA LEU A 265 6.59 -19.39 0.44
C LEU A 265 5.52 -20.20 -0.27
N PRO A 266 5.66 -21.55 -0.33
CA PRO A 266 4.63 -22.41 -0.91
C PRO A 266 3.32 -22.37 -0.14
N ASP A 267 2.20 -22.58 -0.85
CA ASP A 267 0.84 -22.53 -0.29
C ASP A 267 0.44 -23.80 0.46
N SER A 268 1.22 -24.87 0.35
CA SER A 268 0.91 -26.20 0.88
C SER A 268 1.85 -26.64 2.01
N GLY A 269 1.38 -27.54 2.84
CA GLY A 269 2.17 -28.15 3.90
C GLY A 269 2.67 -27.14 4.93
N LEU A 270 3.92 -27.30 5.40
CA LEU A 270 4.55 -26.39 6.37
C LEU A 270 4.70 -24.96 5.82
N GLY A 271 4.93 -24.84 4.50
CA GLY A 271 5.05 -23.53 3.86
C GLY A 271 3.78 -22.68 4.00
N GLY A 272 2.61 -23.30 3.81
CA GLY A 272 1.32 -22.64 3.99
C GLY A 272 1.08 -22.12 5.43
N TRP A 273 1.45 -22.89 6.43
CA TRP A 273 1.38 -22.42 7.83
C TRP A 273 2.32 -21.27 8.13
N VAL A 274 3.56 -21.31 7.60
CA VAL A 274 4.51 -20.20 7.76
C VAL A 274 4.02 -18.97 7.03
N ARG A 275 3.47 -19.12 5.82
CA ARG A 275 2.86 -18.02 5.04
C ARG A 275 1.70 -17.37 5.82
N ALA A 276 0.78 -18.18 6.36
CA ALA A 276 -0.30 -17.68 7.21
C ALA A 276 0.23 -16.93 8.45
N GLY A 277 1.28 -17.45 9.08
CA GLY A 277 1.99 -16.76 10.16
C GLY A 277 2.54 -15.41 9.74
N CYS A 278 3.18 -15.33 8.57
CA CYS A 278 3.71 -14.07 8.02
C CYS A 278 2.60 -13.02 7.82
N LEU A 279 1.40 -13.43 7.42
CA LEU A 279 0.27 -12.51 7.25
C LEU A 279 -0.20 -11.90 8.58
N LEU A 280 -0.04 -12.61 9.68
CA LEU A 280 -0.45 -12.16 11.02
C LEU A 280 0.63 -11.32 11.74
N ILE A 281 1.90 -11.46 11.41
CA ILE A 281 3.04 -10.77 12.07
C ILE A 281 2.93 -9.23 12.08
N PRO A 282 2.42 -8.54 11.06
CA PRO A 282 2.37 -7.07 11.05
C PRO A 282 1.57 -6.46 12.20
N TYR A 283 0.50 -7.12 12.66
CA TYR A 283 -0.31 -6.58 13.76
C TYR A 283 0.43 -6.58 15.11
N PRO A 284 0.95 -7.69 15.64
CA PRO A 284 1.75 -7.66 16.88
C PRO A 284 3.01 -6.79 16.75
N TYR A 285 3.65 -6.75 15.58
CA TYR A 285 4.74 -5.83 15.32
C TYR A 285 4.30 -4.37 15.51
N PHE A 286 3.17 -3.98 14.92
CA PHE A 286 2.59 -2.64 15.06
C PHE A 286 2.31 -2.29 16.54
N VAL A 287 1.68 -3.20 17.29
CA VAL A 287 1.39 -2.99 18.72
C VAL A 287 2.67 -2.77 19.54
N ILE A 288 3.70 -3.60 19.31
CA ILE A 288 4.98 -3.47 20.00
C ILE A 288 5.69 -2.17 19.60
N ALA A 289 5.68 -1.83 18.31
CA ALA A 289 6.25 -0.60 17.80
C ALA A 289 5.55 0.64 18.39
N LEU A 290 4.21 0.62 18.42
CA LEU A 290 3.37 1.67 18.99
C LEU A 290 3.70 1.88 20.47
N ARG A 291 3.74 0.80 21.26
CA ARG A 291 4.10 0.87 22.68
C ARG A 291 5.48 1.46 22.89
N ARG A 292 6.47 0.97 22.15
CA ARG A 292 7.87 1.39 22.31
C ARG A 292 8.10 2.83 21.88
N TYR A 293 7.43 3.29 20.83
CA TYR A 293 7.60 4.63 20.30
C TYR A 293 6.83 5.69 21.09
N TYR A 294 5.55 5.41 21.43
CA TYR A 294 4.72 6.36 22.17
C TYR A 294 4.77 6.19 23.69
N GLU A 295 5.48 5.17 24.19
CA GLU A 295 5.71 4.94 25.63
C GLU A 295 4.41 4.86 26.45
N ASN A 296 3.40 4.18 25.92
CA ASN A 296 2.14 3.93 26.59
C ASN A 296 2.17 2.60 27.36
N GLY A 297 1.29 2.47 28.36
CA GLY A 297 1.02 1.17 29.01
C GLY A 297 0.39 0.17 28.05
N TRP A 298 0.46 -1.14 28.33
CA TRP A 298 -0.03 -2.19 27.45
C TRP A 298 -1.51 -2.04 27.09
N VAL A 299 -2.39 -1.87 28.10
CA VAL A 299 -3.85 -1.76 27.89
C VAL A 299 -4.17 -0.59 26.93
N LEU A 300 -3.59 0.58 27.20
CA LEU A 300 -3.82 1.77 26.37
C LEU A 300 -3.26 1.58 24.96
N THR A 301 -2.13 0.89 24.82
CA THR A 301 -1.53 0.61 23.49
C THR A 301 -2.43 -0.29 22.67
N VAL A 302 -2.92 -1.40 23.26
CA VAL A 302 -3.83 -2.32 22.56
C VAL A 302 -5.14 -1.61 22.20
N ALA A 303 -5.76 -0.89 23.12
CA ALA A 303 -6.98 -0.13 22.85
C ALA A 303 -6.80 0.87 21.69
N LYS A 304 -5.69 1.62 21.69
CA LYS A 304 -5.37 2.57 20.61
C LYS A 304 -5.04 1.85 19.30
N SER A 305 -4.34 0.71 19.34
CA SER A 305 -4.04 -0.04 18.12
C SER A 305 -5.29 -0.54 17.42
N VAL A 306 -6.27 -1.04 18.18
CA VAL A 306 -7.59 -1.42 17.64
C VAL A 306 -8.30 -0.21 17.05
N GLY A 307 -8.35 0.92 17.78
CA GLY A 307 -8.96 2.15 17.28
C GLY A 307 -8.32 2.67 15.98
N VAL A 308 -6.98 2.65 15.91
CA VAL A 308 -6.24 3.03 14.69
C VAL A 308 -6.59 2.08 13.55
N TYR A 309 -6.63 0.75 13.80
CA TYR A 309 -6.95 -0.25 12.79
C TYR A 309 -8.37 -0.06 12.24
N VAL A 310 -9.35 0.10 13.13
CA VAL A 310 -10.75 0.33 12.74
C VAL A 310 -10.89 1.60 11.91
N LEU A 311 -10.36 2.74 12.41
CA LEU A 311 -10.47 4.01 11.70
C LEU A 311 -9.72 3.99 10.36
N TYR A 312 -8.55 3.38 10.33
CA TYR A 312 -7.78 3.23 9.11
C TYR A 312 -8.49 2.34 8.08
N SER A 313 -9.11 1.24 8.51
CA SER A 313 -9.90 0.36 7.64
C SER A 313 -11.12 1.07 7.07
N LEU A 314 -11.80 1.90 7.87
CA LEU A 314 -12.93 2.72 7.42
C LEU A 314 -12.53 3.72 6.31
N VAL A 315 -11.28 4.16 6.28
CA VAL A 315 -10.76 5.04 5.22
C VAL A 315 -10.24 4.23 4.03
N LEU A 316 -9.59 3.10 4.29
CA LEU A 316 -9.04 2.22 3.26
C LEU A 316 -10.11 1.62 2.37
N LEU A 317 -11.18 1.07 2.96
CA LEU A 317 -12.24 0.39 2.22
C LEU A 317 -12.86 1.29 1.13
N PRO A 318 -13.32 2.51 1.42
CA PRO A 318 -13.80 3.43 0.38
C PRO A 318 -12.73 3.76 -0.66
N ALA A 319 -11.47 3.97 -0.26
CA ALA A 319 -10.39 4.29 -1.19
C ALA A 319 -10.15 3.14 -2.20
N PHE A 320 -10.21 1.89 -1.75
CA PHE A 320 -10.13 0.72 -2.63
C PHE A 320 -11.32 0.60 -3.55
N VAL A 321 -12.55 0.78 -3.03
CA VAL A 321 -13.78 0.75 -3.84
C VAL A 321 -13.74 1.84 -4.91
N ILE A 322 -13.38 3.06 -4.54
CA ILE A 322 -13.21 4.18 -5.48
C ILE A 322 -12.16 3.84 -6.54
N SER A 323 -11.03 3.26 -6.16
CA SER A 323 -9.97 2.86 -7.10
C SER A 323 -10.44 1.84 -8.14
N ILE A 324 -11.34 0.93 -7.78
CA ILE A 324 -11.91 -0.07 -8.69
C ILE A 324 -12.87 0.58 -9.71
N VAL A 325 -13.70 1.51 -9.25
CA VAL A 325 -14.78 2.09 -10.07
C VAL A 325 -14.31 3.24 -10.95
N VAL A 326 -13.43 4.13 -10.44
CA VAL A 326 -12.96 5.32 -11.19
C VAL A 326 -12.06 4.95 -12.37
N THR A 327 -11.41 3.78 -12.33
CA THR A 327 -10.54 3.30 -13.42
C THR A 327 -11.27 2.40 -14.44
N GLY A 328 -12.58 2.29 -14.34
CA GLY A 328 -13.49 1.68 -15.32
C GLY A 328 -14.09 2.74 -16.21
#